data_5bd2398ac3df7d453670b42eae77f946
#
_entry.id   5bd2398ac3df7d453670b42eae77f946
#
_cell.length_a   1.000
_cell.length_b   1.000
_cell.length_c   1.000
_cell.angle_alpha   90.00
_cell.angle_beta   90.00
_cell.angle_gamma   90.00
#
_symmetry.space_group_name_H-M   'P 1'
#
loop_
_entity.id
_entity.type
_entity.pdbx_description
1 polymer ?
#
loop_
_entity_poly.entity_id
_entity_poly.type
_entity_poly.pdbx_seq_one_letter_code
_entity_poly.pdbx_strand_id
1 'polypeptide(L)'
;RALAWSLYKPEHAREVAELAVIDTGLGNVADKITKKQRKTFGTLRDLLRGKSVGIIEEDREKGIVKYAKPMGVIGAVTPSTNPGATPVNKAMMAIKGRNAIVIAPSPLGYRTTARAVEFMRAELARIGLPQDLVQILPEPVTKDATQALMGAVDLVVVTGSQDNVRRAYSSGTPAIGVGAGNVPVIIDESADLDEAARKICASKIFDNSTSCSSENAVVIIDAVYDQAIAALERAGVPTALHYPVP
;
A
#
# COMPACT_ATOMS: atom_id res chain seq x y z
N ARG A 1 -5.09 -1.12 -16.57
CA ARG A 1 -5.36 -2.57 -16.55
C ARG A 1 -4.09 -3.37 -16.75
N ALA A 2 -3.23 -3.04 -17.74
CA ALA A 2 -2.00 -3.77 -18.00
C ALA A 2 -1.09 -3.88 -16.77
N LEU A 3 -0.86 -2.78 -16.05
CA LEU A 3 -0.08 -2.79 -14.80
C LEU A 3 -0.68 -3.68 -13.71
N ALA A 4 -2.00 -3.72 -13.57
CA ALA A 4 -2.63 -4.65 -12.65
C ALA A 4 -2.38 -6.10 -13.06
N TRP A 5 -2.50 -6.38 -14.35
CA TRP A 5 -2.29 -7.71 -14.92
C TRP A 5 -0.85 -8.19 -14.73
N SER A 6 0.14 -7.28 -14.76
CA SER A 6 1.55 -7.62 -14.56
C SER A 6 1.85 -8.35 -13.25
N LEU A 7 1.05 -8.10 -12.19
CA LEU A 7 1.24 -8.72 -10.88
C LEU A 7 0.09 -9.69 -10.52
N TYR A 8 -1.05 -9.64 -11.23
CA TYR A 8 -2.19 -10.51 -10.96
C TYR A 8 -1.98 -11.93 -11.51
N LYS A 9 -1.19 -12.09 -12.58
CA LYS A 9 -0.84 -13.40 -13.14
C LYS A 9 -0.29 -14.32 -12.06
N PRO A 10 -0.78 -15.58 -11.95
CA PRO A 10 -0.37 -16.49 -10.89
C PRO A 10 1.15 -16.70 -10.79
N GLU A 11 1.81 -16.86 -11.94
CA GLU A 11 3.25 -17.05 -12.03
C GLU A 11 4.03 -15.83 -11.53
N HIS A 12 3.65 -14.62 -11.93
CA HIS A 12 4.29 -13.38 -11.49
C HIS A 12 4.01 -13.10 -10.01
N ALA A 13 2.77 -13.33 -9.55
CA ALA A 13 2.40 -13.17 -8.15
C ALA A 13 3.23 -14.10 -7.24
N ARG A 14 3.45 -15.34 -7.67
CA ARG A 14 4.27 -16.31 -6.96
C ARG A 14 5.73 -15.89 -6.93
N GLU A 15 6.34 -15.61 -8.08
CA GLU A 15 7.74 -15.21 -8.18
C GLU A 15 8.04 -13.99 -7.31
N VAL A 16 7.22 -12.94 -7.41
CA VAL A 16 7.39 -11.73 -6.59
C VAL A 16 7.09 -11.98 -5.10
N ALA A 17 6.27 -12.97 -4.76
CA ALA A 17 6.02 -13.35 -3.36
C ALA A 17 7.23 -14.08 -2.76
N GLU A 18 7.81 -15.03 -3.48
CA GLU A 18 9.01 -15.77 -3.08
C GLU A 18 10.19 -14.81 -2.90
N LEU A 19 10.45 -13.95 -3.89
CA LEU A 19 11.49 -12.92 -3.79
C LEU A 19 11.28 -12.01 -2.57
N ALA A 20 10.04 -11.59 -2.29
CA ALA A 20 9.76 -10.70 -1.17
C ALA A 20 10.08 -11.35 0.19
N VAL A 21 9.81 -12.65 0.35
CA VAL A 21 10.18 -13.39 1.59
C VAL A 21 11.69 -13.55 1.69
N ILE A 22 12.35 -13.91 0.59
CA ILE A 22 13.82 -14.07 0.55
C ILE A 22 14.53 -12.74 0.87
N ASP A 23 14.10 -11.64 0.24
CA ASP A 23 14.74 -10.33 0.37
C ASP A 23 14.56 -9.71 1.76
N THR A 24 13.36 -9.88 2.33
CA THR A 24 12.97 -9.14 3.53
C THR A 24 12.92 -9.98 4.80
N GLY A 25 12.83 -11.30 4.69
CA GLY A 25 12.56 -12.19 5.82
C GLY A 25 11.15 -12.01 6.43
N LEU A 26 10.26 -11.28 5.78
CA LEU A 26 8.96 -10.89 6.34
C LEU A 26 7.79 -11.64 5.70
N GLY A 27 6.83 -12.06 6.53
CA GLY A 27 5.60 -12.73 6.10
C GLY A 27 5.80 -14.14 5.58
N ASN A 28 4.86 -14.61 4.75
CA ASN A 28 4.93 -15.91 4.11
C ASN A 28 4.48 -15.86 2.64
N VAL A 29 4.91 -16.83 1.85
CA VAL A 29 4.68 -16.84 0.39
C VAL A 29 3.20 -16.92 0.04
N ALA A 30 2.43 -17.79 0.70
CA ALA A 30 1.01 -18.02 0.38
C ALA A 30 0.18 -16.74 0.58
N ASP A 31 0.35 -16.08 1.73
CA ASP A 31 -0.36 -14.84 2.03
C ASP A 31 0.11 -13.70 1.12
N LYS A 32 1.42 -13.66 0.79
CA LYS A 32 1.93 -12.65 -0.14
C LYS A 32 1.38 -12.81 -1.56
N ILE A 33 1.13 -14.03 -2.03
CA ILE A 33 0.44 -14.26 -3.31
C ILE A 33 -0.98 -13.70 -3.23
N THR A 34 -1.74 -14.11 -2.22
CA THR A 34 -3.10 -13.64 -1.98
C THR A 34 -3.17 -12.10 -1.87
N LYS A 35 -2.26 -11.52 -1.11
CA LYS A 35 -2.14 -10.07 -0.92
C LYS A 35 -1.89 -9.33 -2.23
N LYS A 36 -0.99 -9.84 -3.08
CA LYS A 36 -0.71 -9.22 -4.38
C LYS A 36 -1.94 -9.24 -5.27
N GLN A 37 -2.60 -10.37 -5.40
CA GLN A 37 -3.78 -10.50 -6.24
C GLN A 37 -4.94 -9.64 -5.73
N ARG A 38 -5.30 -9.74 -4.44
CA ARG A 38 -6.42 -8.99 -3.86
C ARG A 38 -6.19 -7.48 -3.85
N LYS A 39 -5.01 -7.01 -3.44
CA LYS A 39 -4.71 -5.57 -3.38
C LYS A 39 -4.61 -4.96 -4.78
N THR A 40 -4.00 -5.65 -5.72
CA THR A 40 -3.89 -5.17 -7.11
C THR A 40 -5.28 -5.09 -7.76
N PHE A 41 -6.09 -6.12 -7.60
CA PHE A 41 -7.46 -6.13 -8.13
C PHE A 41 -8.37 -5.09 -7.46
N GLY A 42 -8.30 -4.99 -6.12
CA GLY A 42 -9.06 -3.97 -5.36
C GLY A 42 -8.71 -2.56 -5.79
N THR A 43 -7.43 -2.24 -5.89
CA THR A 43 -6.96 -0.93 -6.39
C THR A 43 -7.44 -0.68 -7.82
N LEU A 44 -7.34 -1.65 -8.71
CA LEU A 44 -7.84 -1.51 -10.09
C LEU A 44 -9.34 -1.22 -10.13
N ARG A 45 -10.13 -1.99 -9.37
CA ARG A 45 -11.58 -1.82 -9.27
C ARG A 45 -11.95 -0.38 -8.86
N ASP A 46 -11.27 0.13 -7.84
CA ASP A 46 -11.56 1.46 -7.29
C ASP A 46 -11.10 2.57 -8.26
N LEU A 47 -9.95 2.40 -8.91
CA LEU A 47 -9.48 3.32 -9.94
C LEU A 47 -10.39 3.38 -11.17
N LEU A 48 -11.04 2.28 -11.53
CA LEU A 48 -11.98 2.26 -12.66
C LEU A 48 -13.26 3.05 -12.39
N ARG A 49 -13.64 3.24 -11.13
CA ARG A 49 -14.86 3.99 -10.73
C ARG A 49 -14.67 5.51 -10.76
N GLY A 50 -13.44 6.00 -10.61
CA GLY A 50 -13.15 7.43 -10.52
C GLY A 50 -12.76 8.04 -11.86
N LYS A 51 -13.23 9.27 -12.12
CA LYS A 51 -12.68 10.13 -13.17
C LYS A 51 -11.36 10.73 -12.63
N SER A 52 -10.30 10.69 -13.43
CA SER A 52 -8.97 11.18 -13.03
C SER A 52 -8.36 12.15 -14.03
N VAL A 53 -9.07 12.47 -15.11
CA VAL A 53 -8.58 13.35 -16.19
C VAL A 53 -9.75 14.08 -16.82
N GLY A 54 -9.53 15.35 -17.18
CA GLY A 54 -10.53 16.21 -17.77
C GLY A 54 -11.54 16.74 -16.72
N ILE A 55 -12.72 17.07 -17.15
CA ILE A 55 -13.78 17.56 -16.25
C ILE A 55 -14.22 16.44 -15.33
N ILE A 56 -14.02 16.61 -14.02
CA ILE A 56 -14.42 15.64 -12.98
C ILE A 56 -15.70 16.04 -12.27
N GLU A 57 -16.01 17.33 -12.21
CA GLU A 57 -17.19 17.88 -11.56
C GLU A 57 -17.59 19.19 -12.23
N GLU A 58 -18.87 19.46 -12.36
CA GLU A 58 -19.43 20.72 -12.83
C GLU A 58 -20.57 21.15 -11.88
N ASP A 59 -20.39 22.27 -11.20
CA ASP A 59 -21.39 22.91 -10.35
C ASP A 59 -21.95 24.11 -11.10
N ARG A 60 -23.10 23.91 -11.73
CA ARG A 60 -23.73 24.96 -12.57
C ARG A 60 -24.33 26.11 -11.75
N GLU A 61 -24.72 25.83 -10.49
CA GLU A 61 -25.28 26.86 -9.60
C GLU A 61 -24.21 27.87 -9.18
N LYS A 62 -22.99 27.38 -8.91
CA LYS A 62 -21.84 28.19 -8.53
C LYS A 62 -20.96 28.62 -9.71
N GLY A 63 -21.22 28.12 -10.92
CA GLY A 63 -20.40 28.39 -12.10
C GLY A 63 -18.98 27.80 -12.00
N ILE A 64 -18.79 26.72 -11.22
CA ILE A 64 -17.47 26.09 -10.98
C ILE A 64 -17.33 24.82 -11.80
N VAL A 65 -16.20 24.71 -12.52
CA VAL A 65 -15.83 23.49 -13.23
C VAL A 65 -14.48 22.99 -12.69
N LYS A 66 -14.45 21.73 -12.19
CA LYS A 66 -13.22 21.09 -11.69
C LYS A 66 -12.59 20.22 -12.77
N TYR A 67 -11.34 20.52 -13.08
CA TYR A 67 -10.53 19.73 -14.01
C TYR A 67 -9.48 18.94 -13.25
N ALA A 68 -9.40 17.64 -13.51
CA ALA A 68 -8.24 16.83 -13.11
C ALA A 68 -7.17 16.90 -14.21
N LYS A 69 -5.95 17.25 -13.81
CA LYS A 69 -4.77 17.35 -14.68
C LYS A 69 -3.67 16.46 -14.12
N PRO A 70 -2.74 15.94 -14.97
CA PRO A 70 -1.56 15.27 -14.48
C PRO A 70 -0.70 16.24 -13.66
N MET A 71 -0.01 15.69 -12.67
CA MET A 71 1.03 16.40 -11.91
C MET A 71 2.35 16.45 -12.68
N GLY A 72 2.67 15.38 -13.42
CA GLY A 72 3.93 15.20 -14.13
C GLY A 72 4.62 13.91 -13.75
N VAL A 73 5.75 13.98 -13.05
CA VAL A 73 6.51 12.83 -12.57
C VAL A 73 6.26 12.61 -11.07
N ILE A 74 5.88 11.39 -10.70
CA ILE A 74 5.67 11.00 -9.31
C ILE A 74 6.90 10.29 -8.75
N GLY A 75 7.46 10.80 -7.66
CA GLY A 75 8.49 10.09 -6.89
C GLY A 75 7.84 9.20 -5.82
N ALA A 76 7.99 7.90 -5.92
CA ALA A 76 7.30 6.95 -5.04
C ALA A 76 8.28 6.22 -4.13
N VAL A 77 8.29 6.51 -2.83
CA VAL A 77 9.04 5.74 -1.84
C VAL A 77 8.19 4.56 -1.36
N THR A 78 8.77 3.35 -1.38
CA THR A 78 8.05 2.11 -1.06
C THR A 78 8.72 1.30 0.07
N PRO A 79 7.93 0.66 0.95
CA PRO A 79 8.43 -0.01 2.15
C PRO A 79 8.95 -1.43 1.87
N SER A 80 9.75 -1.97 2.78
CA SER A 80 10.17 -3.38 2.77
C SER A 80 9.04 -4.35 3.12
N THR A 81 8.02 -3.92 3.87
CA THR A 81 6.90 -4.78 4.29
C THR A 81 6.02 -5.24 3.11
N ASN A 82 6.05 -4.49 2.00
CA ASN A 82 5.26 -4.82 0.82
C ASN A 82 5.96 -4.39 -0.49
N PRO A 83 7.14 -4.94 -0.81
CA PRO A 83 7.98 -4.48 -1.92
C PRO A 83 7.42 -4.83 -3.31
N GLY A 84 6.44 -5.73 -3.39
CA GLY A 84 5.80 -6.12 -4.65
C GLY A 84 4.52 -5.34 -4.96
N ALA A 85 3.51 -5.39 -4.08
CA ALA A 85 2.21 -4.81 -4.38
C ALA A 85 2.16 -3.28 -4.25
N THR A 86 2.90 -2.68 -3.29
CA THR A 86 2.91 -1.21 -3.12
C THR A 86 3.43 -0.48 -4.36
N PRO A 87 4.55 -0.87 -4.98
CA PRO A 87 5.02 -0.25 -6.22
C PRO A 87 4.00 -0.33 -7.35
N VAL A 88 3.40 -1.49 -7.57
CA VAL A 88 2.40 -1.69 -8.63
C VAL A 88 1.15 -0.85 -8.40
N ASN A 89 0.65 -0.79 -7.16
CA ASN A 89 -0.51 0.02 -6.82
C ASN A 89 -0.23 1.52 -7.04
N LYS A 90 0.94 2.02 -6.61
CA LYS A 90 1.34 3.41 -6.86
C LYS A 90 1.50 3.70 -8.35
N ALA A 91 2.09 2.78 -9.13
CA ALA A 91 2.21 2.92 -10.57
C ALA A 91 0.83 2.96 -11.26
N MET A 92 -0.12 2.13 -10.82
CA MET A 92 -1.49 2.18 -11.35
C MET A 92 -2.15 3.54 -11.09
N MET A 93 -1.98 4.10 -9.89
CA MET A 93 -2.52 5.43 -9.53
C MET A 93 -1.86 6.53 -10.38
N ALA A 94 -0.54 6.52 -10.51
CA ALA A 94 0.21 7.49 -11.31
C ALA A 94 -0.24 7.47 -12.79
N ILE A 95 -0.23 6.31 -13.42
CA ILE A 95 -0.62 6.14 -14.84
C ILE A 95 -2.11 6.46 -15.06
N LYS A 96 -2.99 6.14 -14.11
CA LYS A 96 -4.41 6.51 -14.17
C LYS A 96 -4.58 8.04 -14.21
N GLY A 97 -3.72 8.79 -13.50
CA GLY A 97 -3.65 10.26 -13.52
C GLY A 97 -2.84 10.82 -14.68
N ARG A 98 -2.39 10.00 -15.63
CA ARG A 98 -1.49 10.37 -16.75
C ARG A 98 -0.15 10.93 -16.30
N ASN A 99 0.39 10.41 -15.21
CA ASN A 99 1.72 10.74 -14.70
C ASN A 99 2.71 9.63 -15.02
N ALA A 100 4.00 9.98 -15.13
CA ALA A 100 5.09 9.01 -15.02
C ALA A 100 5.41 8.75 -13.52
N ILE A 101 6.14 7.68 -13.23
CA ILE A 101 6.53 7.35 -11.86
C ILE A 101 7.96 6.82 -11.81
N VAL A 102 8.74 7.33 -10.84
CA VAL A 102 10.05 6.79 -10.45
C VAL A 102 9.94 6.23 -9.03
N ILE A 103 10.27 4.96 -8.87
CA ILE A 103 10.14 4.24 -7.60
C ILE A 103 11.48 4.21 -6.88
N ALA A 104 11.51 4.68 -5.63
CA ALA A 104 12.61 4.49 -4.68
C ALA A 104 12.22 3.36 -3.71
N PRO A 105 12.69 2.13 -3.92
CA PRO A 105 12.37 1.01 -3.04
C PRO A 105 13.17 1.05 -1.74
N SER A 106 12.68 0.35 -0.72
CA SER A 106 13.53 -0.02 0.41
C SER A 106 14.69 -0.90 -0.07
N PRO A 107 15.94 -0.68 0.39
CA PRO A 107 17.07 -1.53 0.03
C PRO A 107 16.82 -3.02 0.26
N LEU A 108 16.16 -3.39 1.37
CA LEU A 108 15.81 -4.78 1.69
C LEU A 108 14.86 -5.43 0.67
N GLY A 109 14.08 -4.65 -0.06
CA GLY A 109 13.10 -5.17 -1.03
C GLY A 109 13.42 -4.77 -2.48
N TYR A 110 14.67 -4.41 -2.76
CA TYR A 110 15.07 -3.90 -4.07
C TYR A 110 14.78 -4.90 -5.19
N ARG A 111 15.32 -6.13 -5.11
CA ARG A 111 15.16 -7.14 -6.17
C ARG A 111 13.68 -7.44 -6.44
N THR A 112 12.89 -7.57 -5.38
CA THR A 112 11.44 -7.76 -5.48
C THR A 112 10.77 -6.62 -6.24
N THR A 113 11.11 -5.38 -5.90
CA THR A 113 10.55 -4.19 -6.55
C THR A 113 11.02 -4.07 -7.99
N ALA A 114 12.30 -4.31 -8.26
CA ALA A 114 12.88 -4.29 -9.60
C ALA A 114 12.17 -5.30 -10.50
N ARG A 115 11.95 -6.53 -10.01
CA ARG A 115 11.23 -7.55 -10.77
C ARG A 115 9.78 -7.17 -11.07
N ALA A 116 9.09 -6.56 -10.11
CA ALA A 116 7.74 -6.04 -10.33
C ALA A 116 7.73 -4.90 -11.38
N VAL A 117 8.75 -4.04 -11.38
CA VAL A 117 8.91 -2.98 -12.38
C VAL A 117 9.16 -3.56 -13.77
N GLU A 118 10.01 -4.59 -13.90
CA GLU A 118 10.23 -5.30 -15.16
C GLU A 118 8.92 -5.84 -15.74
N PHE A 119 8.10 -6.50 -14.93
CA PHE A 119 6.79 -6.99 -15.36
C PHE A 119 5.85 -5.85 -15.80
N MET A 120 5.84 -4.73 -15.08
CA MET A 120 5.05 -3.56 -15.48
C MET A 120 5.52 -2.98 -16.81
N ARG A 121 6.83 -2.83 -17.01
CA ARG A 121 7.43 -2.31 -18.25
C ARG A 121 7.13 -3.23 -19.44
N ALA A 122 7.23 -4.54 -19.25
CA ALA A 122 6.87 -5.52 -20.28
C ALA A 122 5.39 -5.42 -20.71
N GLU A 123 4.48 -5.24 -19.75
CA GLU A 123 3.05 -5.05 -20.06
C GLU A 123 2.77 -3.70 -20.73
N LEU A 124 3.50 -2.64 -20.40
CA LEU A 124 3.42 -1.36 -21.13
C LEU A 124 3.87 -1.52 -22.57
N ALA A 125 5.02 -2.16 -22.80
CA ALA A 125 5.53 -2.43 -24.15
C ALA A 125 4.52 -3.26 -24.98
N ARG A 126 3.91 -4.29 -24.37
CA ARG A 126 2.92 -5.15 -25.04
C ARG A 126 1.70 -4.39 -25.57
N ILE A 127 1.34 -3.28 -24.93
CA ILE A 127 0.22 -2.42 -25.36
C ILE A 127 0.67 -1.15 -26.11
N GLY A 128 1.94 -1.09 -26.52
CA GLY A 128 2.48 0.02 -27.31
C GLY A 128 2.71 1.31 -26.54
N LEU A 129 2.84 1.26 -25.21
CA LEU A 129 3.17 2.42 -24.38
C LEU A 129 4.64 2.45 -24.00
N PRO A 130 5.22 3.66 -23.79
CA PRO A 130 6.60 3.81 -23.36
C PRO A 130 6.86 3.10 -22.03
N GLN A 131 7.91 2.30 -21.98
CA GLN A 131 8.31 1.59 -20.76
C GLN A 131 8.80 2.55 -19.68
N ASP A 132 9.30 3.72 -20.05
CA ASP A 132 9.86 4.74 -19.16
C ASP A 132 8.79 5.48 -18.34
N LEU A 133 7.53 5.22 -18.59
CA LEU A 133 6.44 5.67 -17.70
C LEU A 133 6.57 5.08 -16.29
N VAL A 134 7.26 3.94 -16.13
CA VAL A 134 7.51 3.31 -14.82
C VAL A 134 9.02 3.04 -14.73
N GLN A 135 9.67 3.70 -13.78
CA GLN A 135 11.11 3.59 -13.53
C GLN A 135 11.39 3.25 -12.07
N ILE A 136 12.61 2.82 -11.80
CA ILE A 136 13.11 2.52 -10.46
C ILE A 136 14.48 3.17 -10.29
N LEU A 137 14.79 3.70 -9.10
CA LEU A 137 16.15 4.13 -8.78
C LEU A 137 17.11 2.94 -8.87
N PRO A 138 18.30 3.14 -9.47
CA PRO A 138 19.31 2.08 -9.52
C PRO A 138 19.90 1.77 -8.15
N GLU A 139 20.47 0.58 -7.99
CA GLU A 139 21.28 0.24 -6.80
C GLU A 139 22.65 0.97 -6.85
N PRO A 140 23.16 1.35 -5.67
CA PRO A 140 22.57 1.25 -4.35
C PRO A 140 21.54 2.36 -4.08
N VAL A 141 20.36 1.98 -3.54
CA VAL A 141 19.35 2.97 -3.14
C VAL A 141 19.76 3.60 -1.81
N THR A 142 20.39 4.75 -1.89
CA THR A 142 20.86 5.51 -0.71
C THR A 142 19.79 6.50 -0.23
N LYS A 143 19.98 7.00 1.00
CA LYS A 143 19.16 8.11 1.52
C LYS A 143 19.31 9.37 0.69
N ASP A 144 20.51 9.65 0.19
CA ASP A 144 20.78 10.84 -0.63
C ASP A 144 20.15 10.72 -2.02
N ALA A 145 20.23 9.55 -2.66
CA ALA A 145 19.55 9.31 -3.94
C ALA A 145 18.02 9.43 -3.78
N THR A 146 17.47 8.92 -2.69
CA THR A 146 16.04 9.06 -2.38
C THR A 146 15.66 10.53 -2.14
N GLN A 147 16.50 11.30 -1.42
CA GLN A 147 16.27 12.72 -1.19
C GLN A 147 16.36 13.53 -2.48
N ALA A 148 17.34 13.22 -3.32
CA ALA A 148 17.49 13.85 -4.64
C ALA A 148 16.26 13.60 -5.52
N LEU A 149 15.72 12.35 -5.53
CA LEU A 149 14.48 12.04 -6.22
C LEU A 149 13.31 12.89 -5.68
N MET A 150 13.17 13.01 -4.34
CA MET A 150 12.11 13.80 -3.73
C MET A 150 12.13 15.27 -4.16
N GLY A 151 13.31 15.85 -4.38
CA GLY A 151 13.48 17.24 -4.85
C GLY A 151 13.37 17.42 -6.37
N ALA A 152 13.39 16.32 -7.15
CA ALA A 152 13.44 16.37 -8.61
C ALA A 152 12.11 16.04 -9.31
N VAL A 153 11.08 15.70 -8.55
CA VAL A 153 9.77 15.30 -9.08
C VAL A 153 8.67 16.31 -8.79
N ASP A 154 7.52 16.14 -9.41
CA ASP A 154 6.38 17.08 -9.28
C ASP A 154 5.48 16.73 -8.08
N LEU A 155 5.49 15.46 -7.63
CA LEU A 155 4.75 15.00 -6.44
C LEU A 155 5.49 13.82 -5.82
N VAL A 156 5.67 13.86 -4.50
CA VAL A 156 6.24 12.75 -3.73
C VAL A 156 5.12 11.94 -3.06
N VAL A 157 5.14 10.62 -3.21
CA VAL A 157 4.20 9.71 -2.53
C VAL A 157 4.98 8.68 -1.72
N VAL A 158 5.03 8.87 -0.40
CA VAL A 158 5.80 8.03 0.51
C VAL A 158 4.91 7.04 1.25
N THR A 159 5.35 5.79 1.30
CA THR A 159 4.84 4.78 2.25
C THR A 159 6.04 4.13 2.91
N GLY A 160 6.23 4.34 4.20
CA GLY A 160 7.40 3.81 4.90
C GLY A 160 7.60 4.38 6.29
N SER A 161 8.87 4.58 6.68
CA SER A 161 9.21 5.10 8.01
C SER A 161 8.79 6.56 8.20
N GLN A 162 8.60 6.96 9.45
CA GLN A 162 8.34 8.37 9.82
C GLN A 162 9.46 9.30 9.35
N ASP A 163 10.71 8.82 9.32
CA ASP A 163 11.84 9.60 8.79
C ASP A 163 11.64 9.92 7.31
N ASN A 164 11.28 8.94 6.49
CA ASN A 164 10.99 9.16 5.08
C ASN A 164 9.80 10.10 4.85
N VAL A 165 8.78 10.01 5.69
CA VAL A 165 7.62 10.93 5.65
C VAL A 165 8.04 12.36 5.97
N ARG A 166 8.85 12.57 7.03
CA ARG A 166 9.40 13.89 7.36
C ARG A 166 10.23 14.46 6.22
N ARG A 167 11.14 13.65 5.66
CA ARG A 167 11.97 14.05 4.53
C ARG A 167 11.15 14.48 3.31
N ALA A 168 10.07 13.76 3.01
CA ALA A 168 9.17 14.11 1.93
C ALA A 168 8.51 15.47 2.15
N TYR A 169 7.94 15.70 3.34
CA TYR A 169 7.30 17.00 3.66
C TYR A 169 8.30 18.16 3.75
N SER A 170 9.59 17.87 3.99
CA SER A 170 10.67 18.87 4.04
C SER A 170 11.42 19.00 2.70
N SER A 171 11.03 18.28 1.65
CA SER A 171 11.75 18.28 0.36
C SER A 171 11.54 19.54 -0.48
N GLY A 172 10.52 20.33 -0.16
CA GLY A 172 10.08 21.46 -1.00
C GLY A 172 9.13 21.06 -2.13
N THR A 173 8.97 19.76 -2.38
CA THR A 173 8.02 19.21 -3.37
C THR A 173 6.70 18.85 -2.67
N PRO A 174 5.53 19.06 -3.30
CA PRO A 174 4.27 18.55 -2.78
C PRO A 174 4.37 17.06 -2.43
N ALA A 175 3.89 16.68 -1.24
CA ALA A 175 4.08 15.31 -0.76
C ALA A 175 2.80 14.74 -0.11
N ILE A 176 2.59 13.45 -0.31
CA ILE A 176 1.59 12.62 0.37
C ILE A 176 2.33 11.50 1.08
N GLY A 177 2.33 11.53 2.41
CA GLY A 177 3.07 10.58 3.23
C GLY A 177 2.17 9.72 4.10
N VAL A 178 2.48 8.41 4.16
CA VAL A 178 1.89 7.44 5.08
C VAL A 178 3.05 6.78 5.84
N GLY A 179 3.10 7.04 7.14
CA GLY A 179 4.10 6.47 8.06
C GLY A 179 3.58 5.25 8.82
N ALA A 180 4.07 5.09 10.05
CA ALA A 180 3.57 4.07 10.97
C ALA A 180 2.10 4.35 11.31
N GLY A 181 1.28 3.32 11.18
CA GLY A 181 -0.13 3.36 11.52
C GLY A 181 -0.46 2.48 12.71
N ASN A 182 -1.58 2.77 13.32
CA ASN A 182 -2.26 1.90 14.26
C ASN A 182 -3.69 1.65 13.75
N VAL A 183 -4.13 0.41 13.76
CA VAL A 183 -5.47 0.02 13.31
C VAL A 183 -6.28 -0.40 14.53
N PRO A 184 -7.13 0.48 15.09
CA PRO A 184 -8.01 0.11 16.18
C PRO A 184 -9.26 -0.61 15.66
N VAL A 185 -9.75 -1.56 16.43
CA VAL A 185 -11.07 -2.17 16.30
C VAL A 185 -11.89 -1.73 17.50
N ILE A 186 -13.15 -1.37 17.26
CA ILE A 186 -14.08 -1.04 18.33
C ILE A 186 -15.10 -2.18 18.41
N ILE A 187 -15.28 -2.73 19.61
CA ILE A 187 -16.27 -3.76 19.92
C ILE A 187 -17.27 -3.14 20.89
N ASP A 188 -18.53 -3.08 20.48
CA ASP A 188 -19.66 -2.62 21.29
C ASP A 188 -20.67 -3.75 21.53
N GLU A 189 -21.75 -3.46 22.25
CA GLU A 189 -22.79 -4.41 22.61
C GLU A 189 -23.57 -4.99 21.42
N SER A 190 -23.49 -4.38 20.26
CA SER A 190 -24.13 -4.86 19.03
C SER A 190 -23.32 -5.92 18.29
N ALA A 191 -22.07 -6.15 18.71
CA ALA A 191 -21.14 -7.04 18.04
C ALA A 191 -21.47 -8.52 18.31
N ASP A 192 -21.39 -9.37 17.27
CA ASP A 192 -21.19 -10.80 17.44
C ASP A 192 -19.75 -11.04 17.88
N LEU A 193 -19.54 -11.32 19.16
CA LEU A 193 -18.22 -11.35 19.79
C LEU A 193 -17.33 -12.49 19.25
N ASP A 194 -17.89 -13.66 18.98
CA ASP A 194 -17.13 -14.80 18.45
C ASP A 194 -16.73 -14.56 16.99
N GLU A 195 -17.62 -13.99 16.19
CA GLU A 195 -17.31 -13.62 14.80
C GLU A 195 -16.30 -12.45 14.73
N ALA A 196 -16.43 -11.46 15.61
CA ALA A 196 -15.47 -10.36 15.73
C ALA A 196 -14.07 -10.88 16.09
N ALA A 197 -13.97 -11.71 17.12
CA ALA A 197 -12.73 -12.33 17.57
C ALA A 197 -12.07 -13.17 16.47
N ARG A 198 -12.85 -13.98 15.75
CA ARG A 198 -12.37 -14.79 14.63
C ARG A 198 -11.80 -13.91 13.50
N LYS A 199 -12.48 -12.81 13.15
CA LYS A 199 -12.02 -11.86 12.12
C LYS A 199 -10.76 -11.13 12.53
N ILE A 200 -10.68 -10.67 13.77
CA ILE A 200 -9.49 -10.00 14.32
C ILE A 200 -8.29 -10.94 14.27
N CYS A 201 -8.46 -12.18 14.75
CA CYS A 201 -7.40 -13.19 14.70
C CYS A 201 -6.95 -13.46 13.27
N ALA A 202 -7.86 -13.75 12.35
CA ALA A 202 -7.55 -14.04 10.96
C ALA A 202 -6.80 -12.88 10.26
N SER A 203 -7.20 -11.64 10.55
CA SER A 203 -6.53 -10.46 10.02
C SER A 203 -5.13 -10.26 10.63
N LYS A 204 -5.01 -10.47 11.95
CA LYS A 204 -3.75 -10.29 12.66
C LYS A 204 -2.68 -11.29 12.25
N ILE A 205 -3.01 -12.56 12.05
CA ILE A 205 -2.04 -13.58 11.65
C ILE A 205 -1.68 -13.53 10.16
N PHE A 206 -2.48 -12.87 9.32
CA PHE A 206 -2.27 -12.79 7.89
C PHE A 206 -0.90 -12.16 7.56
N ASP A 207 -0.14 -12.84 6.70
CA ASP A 207 1.21 -12.46 6.28
C ASP A 207 2.15 -12.23 7.50
N ASN A 208 1.99 -13.03 8.56
CA ASN A 208 2.72 -12.93 9.82
C ASN A 208 2.66 -11.51 10.41
N SER A 209 1.50 -10.88 10.38
CA SER A 209 1.30 -9.50 10.87
C SER A 209 2.12 -8.42 10.14
N THR A 210 2.69 -8.73 9.00
CA THR A 210 3.52 -7.78 8.23
C THR A 210 2.68 -6.67 7.56
N SER A 211 1.36 -6.86 7.47
CA SER A 211 0.48 -5.87 6.84
C SER A 211 0.26 -4.66 7.75
N CYS A 212 0.51 -3.46 7.25
CA CYS A 212 0.24 -2.21 7.97
C CYS A 212 -1.27 -1.96 8.23
N SER A 213 -2.15 -2.76 7.64
CA SER A 213 -3.60 -2.74 7.84
C SER A 213 -4.10 -3.84 8.77
N SER A 214 -3.21 -4.57 9.44
CA SER A 214 -3.58 -5.52 10.49
C SER A 214 -3.92 -4.78 11.78
N GLU A 215 -4.90 -5.26 12.50
CA GLU A 215 -5.36 -4.70 13.76
C GLU A 215 -4.24 -4.72 14.81
N ASN A 216 -4.05 -3.60 15.52
CA ASN A 216 -3.01 -3.44 16.54
C ASN A 216 -3.58 -3.13 17.93
N ALA A 217 -4.82 -2.65 17.99
CA ALA A 217 -5.50 -2.34 19.24
C ALA A 217 -6.97 -2.73 19.12
N VAL A 218 -7.55 -3.15 20.22
CA VAL A 218 -8.99 -3.40 20.35
C VAL A 218 -9.50 -2.52 21.48
N VAL A 219 -10.49 -1.68 21.17
CA VAL A 219 -11.22 -0.87 22.14
C VAL A 219 -12.56 -1.57 22.40
N ILE A 220 -12.79 -1.97 23.64
CA ILE A 220 -13.97 -2.72 24.04
C ILE A 220 -14.75 -1.88 25.04
N ILE A 221 -16.07 -1.69 24.84
CA ILE A 221 -16.89 -1.03 25.84
C ILE A 221 -17.07 -1.93 27.06
N ASP A 222 -17.20 -1.31 28.24
CA ASP A 222 -17.24 -1.98 29.53
C ASP A 222 -18.32 -3.06 29.62
N ALA A 223 -19.50 -2.78 29.06
CA ALA A 223 -20.66 -3.68 29.11
C ALA A 223 -20.43 -5.08 28.52
N VAL A 224 -19.48 -5.23 27.59
CA VAL A 224 -19.18 -6.53 26.94
C VAL A 224 -17.72 -6.95 27.10
N TYR A 225 -16.97 -6.25 27.96
CA TYR A 225 -15.52 -6.40 28.07
C TYR A 225 -15.09 -7.84 28.36
N ASP A 226 -15.57 -8.44 29.46
CA ASP A 226 -15.16 -9.79 29.86
C ASP A 226 -15.54 -10.85 28.82
N GLN A 227 -16.71 -10.70 28.20
CA GLN A 227 -17.19 -11.62 27.17
C GLN A 227 -16.36 -11.51 25.89
N ALA A 228 -15.96 -10.29 25.50
CA ALA A 228 -15.11 -10.03 24.34
C ALA A 228 -13.70 -10.56 24.57
N ILE A 229 -13.12 -10.38 25.75
CA ILE A 229 -11.83 -10.96 26.13
C ILE A 229 -11.88 -12.48 26.02
N ALA A 230 -12.88 -13.12 26.61
CA ALA A 230 -13.03 -14.57 26.52
C ALA A 230 -13.19 -15.07 25.07
N ALA A 231 -13.89 -14.31 24.22
CA ALA A 231 -14.01 -14.63 22.78
C ALA A 231 -12.67 -14.51 22.05
N LEU A 232 -11.89 -13.46 22.32
CA LEU A 232 -10.55 -13.26 21.75
C LEU A 232 -9.60 -14.40 22.16
N GLU A 233 -9.61 -14.82 23.42
CA GLU A 233 -8.80 -15.95 23.91
C GLU A 233 -9.19 -17.27 23.23
N ARG A 234 -10.49 -17.55 23.10
CA ARG A 234 -10.98 -18.73 22.35
C ARG A 234 -10.53 -18.71 20.88
N ALA A 235 -10.44 -17.52 20.28
CA ALA A 235 -9.95 -17.36 18.92
C ALA A 235 -8.41 -17.43 18.80
N GLY A 236 -7.68 -17.57 19.92
CA GLY A 236 -6.23 -17.68 19.96
C GLY A 236 -5.49 -16.33 19.92
N VAL A 237 -6.17 -15.23 20.24
CA VAL A 237 -5.53 -13.91 20.37
C VAL A 237 -4.97 -13.76 21.79
N PRO A 238 -3.64 -13.58 21.97
CA PRO A 238 -3.10 -13.33 23.30
C PRO A 238 -3.55 -11.95 23.80
N THR A 239 -4.15 -11.92 25.00
CA THR A 239 -4.70 -10.70 25.61
C THR A 239 -3.80 -10.13 26.71
N ALA A 240 -2.48 -10.19 26.50
CA ALA A 240 -1.48 -9.95 27.55
C ALA A 240 -1.33 -8.49 28.05
N LEU A 241 -1.89 -7.50 27.35
CA LEU A 241 -1.76 -6.08 27.71
C LEU A 241 -3.13 -5.41 27.60
N HIS A 242 -3.68 -5.01 28.73
CA HIS A 242 -4.86 -4.16 28.71
C HIS A 242 -4.61 -2.87 29.51
N TYR A 243 -5.09 -1.78 28.95
CA TYR A 243 -5.04 -0.47 29.58
C TYR A 243 -6.47 0.06 29.68
N PRO A 244 -7.01 0.33 30.88
CA PRO A 244 -8.27 1.03 31.00
C PRO A 244 -8.15 2.42 30.35
N VAL A 245 -9.08 2.74 29.50
CA VAL A 245 -9.20 4.08 28.90
C VAL A 245 -10.28 4.80 29.70
N PRO A 246 -9.99 6.01 30.23
CA PRO A 246 -10.94 6.78 31.01
C PRO A 246 -12.14 7.25 30.19
#